data_028442206cfcff3bdb63fa64886e5627
#
_entry.id   028442206cfcff3bdb63fa64886e5627
#
_cell.length_a   1.000
_cell.length_b   1.000
_cell.length_c   1.000
_cell.angle_alpha   90.00
_cell.angle_beta   90.00
_cell.angle_gamma   90.00
#
_symmetry.space_group_name_H-M   'P 1'
#
loop_
_entity.id
_entity.type
_entity.pdbx_description
1 polymer ?
#
loop_
_entity_poly.entity_id
_entity_poly.type
_entity_poly.pdbx_seq_one_letter_code
_entity_poly.pdbx_strand_id
1 'polypeptide(L)'
;MTQTEKHALWAQEEQSAEMHGWDFSHIRGRVVEAPLPWDYKQKVLDFLKPQSVILDMGTGGGEFLLSLRHPFSQTSVTESWQPNFELCEKKVSAARHHRAQNRRGQTSAVCG
;
A
#
# COMPACT_ATOMS: atom_id res chain seq x y z
N MET A 1 -9.37 -19.34 -30.38
CA MET A 1 -8.11 -18.65 -30.02
C MET A 1 -7.03 -19.70 -29.79
N THR A 2 -5.97 -19.62 -30.54
CA THR A 2 -4.79 -20.48 -30.41
C THR A 2 -4.01 -20.11 -29.14
N GLN A 3 -3.09 -21.00 -28.71
CA GLN A 3 -2.20 -20.71 -27.57
C GLN A 3 -1.31 -19.51 -27.82
N THR A 4 -0.81 -19.36 -29.06
CA THR A 4 0.01 -18.23 -29.46
C THR A 4 -0.74 -16.91 -29.38
N GLU A 5 -1.99 -16.88 -29.84
CA GLU A 5 -2.86 -15.69 -29.76
C GLU A 5 -3.15 -15.32 -28.29
N LYS A 6 -3.37 -16.32 -27.43
CA LYS A 6 -3.53 -16.07 -25.98
C LYS A 6 -2.30 -15.46 -25.35
N HIS A 7 -1.12 -15.99 -25.65
CA HIS A 7 0.14 -15.44 -25.13
C HIS A 7 0.39 -14.02 -25.61
N ALA A 8 0.10 -13.71 -26.89
CA ALA A 8 0.23 -12.36 -27.41
C ALA A 8 -0.72 -11.39 -26.70
N LEU A 9 -1.96 -11.80 -26.46
CA LEU A 9 -2.94 -11.00 -25.73
C LEU A 9 -2.50 -10.74 -24.28
N TRP A 10 -2.00 -11.75 -23.58
CA TRP A 10 -1.51 -11.59 -22.21
C TRP A 10 -0.30 -10.67 -22.13
N ALA A 11 0.65 -10.81 -23.06
CA ALA A 11 1.81 -9.93 -23.13
C ALA A 11 1.42 -8.47 -23.39
N GLN A 12 0.43 -8.25 -24.27
CA GLN A 12 -0.11 -6.91 -24.52
C GLN A 12 -0.79 -6.33 -23.27
N GLU A 13 -1.57 -7.15 -22.56
CA GLU A 13 -2.25 -6.73 -21.33
C GLU A 13 -1.23 -6.37 -20.23
N GLU A 14 -0.20 -7.18 -20.06
CA GLU A 14 0.89 -6.94 -19.11
C GLU A 14 1.64 -5.64 -19.41
N GLN A 15 1.93 -5.35 -20.68
CA GLN A 15 2.60 -4.13 -21.11
C GLN A 15 1.73 -2.87 -20.94
N SER A 16 0.40 -3.00 -21.07
CA SER A 16 -0.54 -1.90 -20.93
C SER A 16 -0.94 -1.60 -19.48
N ALA A 17 -0.71 -2.56 -18.58
CA ALA A 17 -1.08 -2.44 -17.19
C ALA A 17 -0.06 -1.61 -16.40
N GLU A 18 -0.36 -0.34 -16.18
CA GLU A 18 0.39 0.51 -15.26
C GLU A 18 -0.18 0.39 -13.85
N MET A 19 0.46 -0.45 -13.04
CA MET A 19 0.04 -0.71 -11.67
C MET A 19 0.88 0.11 -10.69
N HIS A 20 0.22 0.92 -9.87
CA HIS A 20 0.85 1.75 -8.84
C HIS A 20 0.24 1.42 -7.45
N GLY A 21 1.03 0.81 -6.56
CA GLY A 21 0.53 0.40 -5.26
C GLY A 21 -0.62 -0.60 -5.38
N TRP A 22 -1.71 -0.35 -4.69
CA TRP A 22 -2.94 -1.13 -4.73
C TRP A 22 -4.00 -0.54 -5.66
N ASP A 23 -3.60 0.28 -6.63
CA ASP A 23 -4.49 0.84 -7.63
C ASP A 23 -4.76 -0.18 -8.75
N PHE A 24 -5.93 -0.83 -8.69
CA PHE A 24 -6.41 -1.77 -9.68
C PHE A 24 -7.39 -1.14 -10.69
N SER A 25 -7.35 0.17 -10.87
CA SER A 25 -8.27 0.89 -11.78
C SER A 25 -8.20 0.40 -13.24
N HIS A 26 -7.04 -0.13 -13.68
CA HIS A 26 -6.84 -0.72 -14.99
C HIS A 26 -7.81 -1.87 -15.29
N ILE A 27 -8.18 -2.66 -14.29
CA ILE A 27 -9.12 -3.78 -14.44
C ILE A 27 -10.55 -3.45 -14.00
N ARG A 28 -10.84 -2.17 -13.74
CA ARG A 28 -12.18 -1.73 -13.36
C ARG A 28 -13.20 -2.14 -14.41
N GLY A 29 -14.32 -2.71 -13.96
CA GLY A 29 -15.38 -3.24 -14.84
C GLY A 29 -15.13 -4.66 -15.37
N ARG A 30 -13.94 -5.22 -15.16
CA ARG A 30 -13.62 -6.62 -15.48
C ARG A 30 -13.63 -7.55 -14.27
N VAL A 31 -13.63 -6.95 -13.07
CA VAL A 31 -13.69 -7.68 -11.81
C VAL A 31 -14.89 -7.19 -11.02
N VAL A 32 -15.65 -8.12 -10.50
CA VAL A 32 -16.76 -7.86 -9.60
C VAL A 32 -16.47 -8.59 -8.29
N GLU A 33 -16.39 -7.84 -7.21
CA GLU A 33 -16.19 -8.36 -5.87
C GLU A 33 -17.49 -8.30 -5.07
N ALA A 34 -17.82 -9.39 -4.42
CA ALA A 34 -18.88 -9.37 -3.43
C ALA A 34 -18.43 -8.62 -2.18
N PRO A 35 -19.27 -7.76 -1.57
CA PRO A 35 -18.90 -7.08 -0.35
C PRO A 35 -18.66 -8.09 0.78
N LEU A 36 -17.60 -7.89 1.55
CA LEU A 36 -17.37 -8.65 2.76
C LEU A 36 -18.34 -8.19 3.87
N PRO A 37 -18.78 -9.12 4.75
CA PRO A 37 -19.65 -8.77 5.88
C PRO A 37 -18.91 -8.01 7.00
N TRP A 38 -17.67 -7.65 6.80
CA TRP A 38 -16.81 -6.95 7.76
C TRP A 38 -15.82 -6.04 7.03
N ASP A 39 -15.35 -5.01 7.71
CA ASP A 39 -14.35 -4.06 7.22
C ASP A 39 -12.96 -4.45 7.74
N TYR A 40 -12.01 -4.69 6.84
CA TYR A 40 -10.66 -5.10 7.20
C TYR A 40 -9.93 -4.04 8.04
N LYS A 41 -10.03 -2.78 7.64
CA LYS A 41 -9.42 -1.68 8.37
C LYS A 41 -9.97 -1.57 9.79
N GLN A 42 -11.28 -1.70 9.96
CA GLN A 42 -11.90 -1.66 11.28
C GLN A 42 -11.40 -2.83 12.14
N LYS A 43 -11.27 -4.03 11.58
CA LYS A 43 -10.69 -5.17 12.29
C LYS A 43 -9.27 -4.92 12.77
N VAL A 44 -8.42 -4.33 11.92
CA VAL A 44 -7.05 -3.95 12.32
C VAL A 44 -7.08 -2.93 13.45
N LEU A 45 -7.91 -1.89 13.34
CA LEU A 45 -8.04 -0.85 14.34
C LEU A 45 -8.55 -1.38 15.69
N ASP A 46 -9.41 -2.39 15.70
CA ASP A 46 -9.94 -3.02 16.91
C ASP A 46 -8.82 -3.71 17.73
N PHE A 47 -7.78 -4.21 17.05
CA PHE A 47 -6.61 -4.83 17.69
C PHE A 47 -5.48 -3.84 17.98
N LEU A 48 -5.45 -2.71 17.28
CA LEU A 48 -4.35 -1.76 17.34
C LEU A 48 -4.43 -0.90 18.59
N LYS A 49 -3.40 -0.98 19.44
CA LYS A 49 -3.25 -0.15 20.63
C LYS A 49 -2.20 0.95 20.37
N PRO A 50 -2.21 2.07 21.13
CA PRO A 50 -1.22 3.13 20.96
C PRO A 50 0.23 2.67 21.03
N GLN A 51 0.53 1.64 21.85
CA GLN A 51 1.87 1.08 22.02
C GLN A 51 2.17 -0.10 21.10
N SER A 52 1.25 -0.54 20.25
CA SER A 52 1.48 -1.66 19.35
C SER A 52 2.62 -1.35 18.37
N VAL A 53 3.47 -2.34 18.14
CA VAL A 53 4.47 -2.33 17.07
C VAL A 53 3.93 -3.16 15.92
N ILE A 54 3.90 -2.59 14.73
CA ILE A 54 3.34 -3.25 13.54
C ILE A 54 4.37 -3.44 12.45
N LEU A 55 4.25 -4.54 11.76
CA LEU A 55 4.95 -4.86 10.52
C LEU A 55 3.91 -5.12 9.43
N ASP A 56 3.95 -4.34 8.37
CA ASP A 56 3.13 -4.55 7.17
C ASP A 56 3.98 -5.16 6.07
N MET A 57 3.70 -6.40 5.72
CA MET A 57 4.43 -7.14 4.71
C MET A 57 3.74 -7.02 3.35
N GLY A 58 4.49 -6.57 2.34
CA GLY A 58 3.93 -6.34 1.01
C GLY A 58 2.99 -5.13 0.98
N THR A 59 3.45 -4.01 1.54
CA THR A 59 2.63 -2.80 1.77
C THR A 59 2.12 -2.13 0.49
N GLY A 60 2.65 -2.46 -0.67
CA GLY A 60 2.36 -1.75 -1.92
C GLY A 60 2.92 -0.32 -1.85
N GLY A 61 2.10 0.68 -2.15
CA GLY A 61 2.49 2.08 -2.00
C GLY A 61 2.36 2.65 -0.59
N GLY A 62 2.02 1.83 0.41
CA GLY A 62 1.85 2.26 1.79
C GLY A 62 0.50 2.93 2.10
N GLU A 63 -0.44 2.93 1.18
CA GLU A 63 -1.72 3.65 1.30
C GLU A 63 -2.53 3.18 2.50
N PHE A 64 -2.70 1.87 2.66
CA PHE A 64 -3.44 1.28 3.76
C PHE A 64 -2.77 1.58 5.10
N LEU A 65 -1.46 1.36 5.18
CA LEU A 65 -0.69 1.59 6.41
C LEU A 65 -0.78 3.04 6.87
N LEU A 66 -0.61 3.99 5.96
CA LEU A 66 -0.73 5.42 6.26
C LEU A 66 -2.15 5.79 6.74
N SER A 67 -3.16 5.09 6.25
CA SER A 67 -4.56 5.31 6.66
C SER A 67 -4.85 4.95 8.11
N LEU A 68 -4.03 4.09 8.72
CA LEU A 68 -4.16 3.70 10.14
C LEU A 68 -3.71 4.82 11.09
N ARG A 69 -2.93 5.77 10.62
CA ARG A 69 -2.39 6.88 11.41
C ARG A 69 -1.61 6.45 12.66
N HIS A 70 -1.03 5.26 12.63
CA HIS A 70 -0.19 4.75 13.71
C HIS A 70 1.17 5.46 13.73
N PRO A 71 1.86 5.58 14.88
CA PRO A 71 3.17 6.21 14.97
C PRO A 71 4.20 5.54 14.06
N PHE A 72 4.93 6.33 13.27
CA PHE A 72 5.97 5.80 12.37
C PHE A 72 7.09 5.07 13.12
N SER A 73 7.45 5.52 14.33
CA SER A 73 8.44 4.87 15.17
C SER A 73 8.08 3.45 15.62
N GLN A 74 6.80 3.08 15.49
CA GLN A 74 6.25 1.77 15.85
C GLN A 74 5.78 0.98 14.63
N THR A 75 6.17 1.43 13.42
CA THR A 75 5.68 0.87 12.18
C THR A 75 6.84 0.52 11.27
N SER A 76 6.86 -0.71 10.76
CA SER A 76 7.80 -1.20 9.75
C SER A 76 7.04 -1.75 8.56
N VAL A 77 7.64 -1.68 7.39
CA VAL A 77 7.07 -2.20 6.14
C VAL A 77 8.09 -3.02 5.37
N THR A 78 7.60 -3.95 4.56
CA THR A 78 8.38 -4.61 3.52
C THR A 78 7.66 -4.46 2.18
N GLU A 79 8.42 -4.30 1.13
CA GLU A 79 7.94 -4.27 -0.24
C GLU A 79 9.05 -4.75 -1.18
N SER A 80 8.76 -5.78 -1.97
CA SER A 80 9.75 -6.38 -2.87
C SER A 80 9.70 -5.82 -4.30
N TRP A 81 8.58 -5.21 -4.69
CA TRP A 81 8.41 -4.59 -6.00
C TRP A 81 8.96 -3.16 -5.99
N GLN A 82 10.08 -2.96 -6.67
CA GLN A 82 10.83 -1.70 -6.63
C GLN A 82 9.98 -0.43 -6.89
N PRO A 83 9.09 -0.40 -7.91
CA PRO A 83 8.23 0.76 -8.14
C PRO A 83 7.30 1.09 -6.97
N ASN A 84 6.76 0.07 -6.29
CA ASN A 84 5.93 0.24 -5.10
C ASN A 84 6.75 0.70 -3.89
N PHE A 85 7.97 0.17 -3.73
CA PHE A 85 8.89 0.60 -2.68
C PHE A 85 9.19 2.10 -2.79
N GLU A 86 9.53 2.58 -3.98
CA GLU A 86 9.80 4.01 -4.22
C GLU A 86 8.55 4.88 -3.99
N LEU A 87 7.38 4.39 -4.37
CA LEU A 87 6.11 5.07 -4.11
C LEU A 87 5.83 5.16 -2.61
N CYS A 88 6.06 4.08 -1.86
CA CYS A 88 5.92 4.04 -0.42
C CYS A 88 6.87 5.02 0.27
N GLU A 89 8.14 5.05 -0.12
CA GLU A 89 9.13 5.99 0.42
C GLU A 89 8.70 7.45 0.22
N LYS A 90 8.24 7.80 -0.98
CA LYS A 90 7.74 9.16 -1.28
C LYS A 90 6.56 9.54 -0.40
N LYS A 91 5.57 8.66 -0.26
CA LYS A 91 4.36 8.91 0.54
C LYS A 91 4.67 9.01 2.03
N VAL A 92 5.53 8.15 2.55
CA VAL A 92 5.95 8.18 3.96
C VAL A 92 6.75 9.45 4.26
N SER A 93 7.68 9.83 3.39
CA SER A 93 8.46 11.07 3.53
C SER A 93 7.55 12.30 3.52
N ALA A 94 6.60 12.40 2.59
CA ALA A 94 5.62 13.49 2.54
C ALA A 94 4.76 13.56 3.81
N ALA A 95 4.29 12.42 4.31
CA ALA A 95 3.50 12.35 5.54
C ALA A 95 4.30 12.74 6.79
N ARG A 96 5.59 12.42 6.84
CA ARG A 96 6.51 12.86 7.90
C ARG A 96 6.69 14.37 7.91
N HIS A 97 6.94 14.99 6.75
CA HIS A 97 7.10 16.43 6.63
C HIS A 97 5.84 17.17 7.08
N HIS A 98 4.68 16.71 6.70
CA HIS A 98 3.41 17.31 7.10
C HIS A 98 3.16 17.22 8.61
N ARG A 99 3.55 16.12 9.27
CA ARG A 99 3.45 15.96 10.72
C ARG A 99 4.52 16.74 11.48
N ALA A 100 5.73 16.91 10.93
CA ALA A 100 6.78 17.71 11.52
C ALA A 100 6.46 19.21 11.52
N GLN A 101 5.74 19.69 10.50
CA GLN A 101 5.22 21.05 10.46
C GLN A 101 4.12 21.29 11.49
N ASN A 102 3.32 20.27 11.82
CA ASN A 102 2.24 20.35 12.80
C ASN A 102 2.66 20.03 14.25
N ARG A 103 3.84 19.48 14.46
CA ARG A 103 4.40 19.19 15.78
C ARG A 103 5.89 19.56 15.80
N ARG A 104 6.22 20.67 16.40
CA ARG A 104 7.58 20.88 16.87
C ARG A 104 7.88 19.87 17.98
N GLY A 105 8.52 18.77 17.64
CA GLY A 105 9.06 17.78 18.55
C GLY A 105 8.65 16.34 18.28
N GLN A 106 9.62 15.58 17.89
CA GLN A 106 9.83 14.13 17.91
C GLN A 106 9.81 13.37 16.59
N THR A 107 10.95 12.76 16.42
CA THR A 107 11.57 12.11 15.27
C THR A 107 11.30 10.61 15.17
N SER A 108 11.42 10.20 13.97
CA SER A 108 12.03 9.05 13.29
C SER A 108 11.20 7.79 13.13
N ALA A 109 11.08 7.42 11.89
CA ALA A 109 10.74 6.09 11.44
C ALA A 109 11.73 5.65 10.37
N VAL A 110 11.97 4.40 10.30
CA VAL A 110 12.85 3.76 9.33
C VAL A 110 11.98 2.98 8.37
N CYS A 111 12.03 3.31 7.05
CA CYS A 111 11.83 2.33 6.01
C CYS A 111 13.19 1.64 5.83
N GLY A 112 13.30 0.40 6.26
CA GLY A 112 14.44 -0.46 6.02
C GLY A 112 14.05 -1.57 5.09
#